data_225b6c5a2db8618dc9f4c578acf5ee03
#
_entry.id   225b6c5a2db8618dc9f4c578acf5ee03
#
_cell.length_a   1.000
_cell.length_b   1.000
_cell.length_c   1.000
_cell.angle_alpha   90.00
_cell.angle_beta   90.00
_cell.angle_gamma   90.00
#
_symmetry.space_group_name_H-M   'P 1'
#
loop_
_entity.id
_entity.type
_entity.pdbx_description
1 polymer ?
#
loop_
_entity_poly.entity_id
_entity_poly.type
_entity_poly.pdbx_seq_one_letter_code
_entity_poly.pdbx_strand_id
1 'polypeptide(L)'
;MSSLVGHDGVMTNFLSAMRSARMHHGWLFVGPEGVGKATAAMALAKRLLCEAADPALPRDGLEVPAGHPIGKLVEAHTHPDFILLERLPKDLKAIRDVERRDWPTDIERARNITIDQVRALGSIFALTPTYSRSRVVLVDAIDDMERGAANALLKSLEEPPQGTIFLLVSHAPGRLLPTIRSRCRSLRFGALGEDAMRTALQRTLPDIGDAELAALVAAGEGSPGRAL
;
A
#
# COMPACT_ATOMS: atom_id res chain seq x y z
N MET A 1 4.54 14.45 4.76
CA MET A 1 4.09 13.06 5.02
C MET A 1 2.61 13.09 5.29
N SER A 2 1.77 12.49 4.46
CA SER A 2 0.35 12.36 4.74
C SER A 2 0.18 11.31 5.84
N SER A 3 0.01 11.76 7.08
CA SER A 3 -0.44 10.83 8.12
C SER A 3 -1.82 10.33 7.71
N LEU A 4 -2.02 9.03 7.74
CA LEU A 4 -3.33 8.42 7.53
C LEU A 4 -4.36 9.09 8.46
N VAL A 5 -5.52 9.41 7.93
CA VAL A 5 -6.62 9.99 8.69
C VAL A 5 -7.75 8.97 8.75
N GLY A 6 -8.29 8.78 9.93
CA GLY A 6 -9.30 7.76 10.19
C GLY A 6 -8.72 6.34 10.15
N HIS A 7 -9.58 5.35 10.22
CA HIS A 7 -9.21 3.92 10.19
C HIS A 7 -8.33 3.44 11.37
N ASP A 8 -8.29 4.17 12.49
CA ASP A 8 -7.44 3.86 13.65
C ASP A 8 -7.64 2.43 14.17
N GLY A 9 -8.89 1.96 14.22
CA GLY A 9 -9.20 0.60 14.62
C GLY A 9 -8.62 -0.47 13.67
N VAL A 10 -8.60 -0.17 12.36
CA VAL A 10 -8.00 -1.07 11.36
C VAL A 10 -6.49 -1.13 11.54
N MET A 11 -5.86 0.04 11.76
CA MET A 11 -4.43 0.13 11.99
C MET A 11 -4.01 -0.55 13.29
N THR A 12 -4.75 -0.36 14.36
CA THR A 12 -4.52 -1.02 15.65
C THR A 12 -4.60 -2.55 15.52
N ASN A 13 -5.58 -3.06 14.79
CA ASN A 13 -5.73 -4.50 14.52
C ASN A 13 -4.52 -5.07 13.76
N PHE A 14 -4.04 -4.36 12.75
CA PHE A 14 -2.85 -4.79 11.99
C PHE A 14 -1.60 -4.76 12.87
N LEU A 15 -1.37 -3.67 13.61
CA LEU A 15 -0.21 -3.53 14.49
C LEU A 15 -0.20 -4.60 15.61
N SER A 16 -1.35 -4.95 16.14
CA SER A 16 -1.48 -6.05 17.10
C SER A 16 -1.11 -7.40 16.47
N ALA A 17 -1.55 -7.63 15.22
CA ALA A 17 -1.19 -8.85 14.49
C ALA A 17 0.29 -8.89 14.13
N MET A 18 0.90 -7.76 13.76
CA MET A 18 2.32 -7.64 13.46
C MET A 18 3.21 -8.03 14.66
N ARG A 19 2.72 -7.75 15.87
CA ARG A 19 3.43 -8.06 17.12
C ARG A 19 3.10 -9.44 17.68
N SER A 20 2.20 -10.17 17.05
CA SER A 20 1.90 -11.54 17.42
C SER A 20 3.00 -12.50 16.96
N ALA A 21 3.17 -13.63 17.68
CA ALA A 21 4.16 -14.66 17.33
C ALA A 21 3.95 -15.29 15.94
N ARG A 22 2.78 -15.11 15.33
CA ARG A 22 2.42 -15.65 14.02
C ARG A 22 1.67 -14.61 13.20
N MET A 23 2.39 -13.61 12.71
CA MET A 23 1.82 -12.68 11.74
C MET A 23 1.44 -13.40 10.46
N HIS A 24 0.21 -13.17 9.97
CA HIS A 24 -0.23 -13.73 8.70
C HIS A 24 0.55 -13.09 7.54
N HIS A 25 0.92 -13.87 6.53
CA HIS A 25 1.72 -13.40 5.40
C HIS A 25 0.94 -12.59 4.37
N GLY A 26 -0.38 -12.78 4.26
CA GLY A 26 -1.23 -12.09 3.29
C GLY A 26 -2.29 -11.21 3.95
N TRP A 27 -2.35 -9.94 3.56
CA TRP A 27 -3.31 -8.95 4.05
C TRP A 27 -4.03 -8.29 2.88
N LEU A 28 -5.35 -8.24 2.93
CA LEU A 28 -6.20 -7.68 1.89
C LEU A 28 -6.94 -6.44 2.43
N PHE A 29 -6.57 -5.28 1.90
CA PHE A 29 -7.14 -3.98 2.24
C PHE A 29 -8.35 -3.73 1.34
N VAL A 30 -9.56 -3.87 1.87
CA VAL A 30 -10.80 -3.81 1.10
C VAL A 30 -11.63 -2.58 1.46
N GLY A 31 -12.24 -1.96 0.45
CA GLY A 31 -13.13 -0.80 0.64
C GLY A 31 -13.20 0.07 -0.62
N PRO A 32 -14.01 1.14 -0.59
CA PRO A 32 -14.15 2.05 -1.72
C PRO A 32 -12.81 2.61 -2.19
N GLU A 33 -12.73 3.02 -3.45
CA GLU A 33 -11.56 3.72 -3.99
C GLU A 33 -11.38 5.08 -3.30
N GLY A 34 -10.12 5.51 -3.13
CA GLY A 34 -9.80 6.84 -2.60
C GLY A 34 -9.94 7.03 -1.08
N VAL A 35 -10.36 6.01 -0.30
CA VAL A 35 -10.51 6.13 1.17
C VAL A 35 -9.20 6.02 1.96
N GLY A 36 -8.03 5.90 1.30
CA GLY A 36 -6.73 5.85 1.95
C GLY A 36 -6.13 4.45 2.13
N LYS A 37 -6.64 3.39 1.44
CA LYS A 37 -6.10 2.02 1.54
C LYS A 37 -4.63 1.91 1.14
N ALA A 38 -4.25 2.49 0.00
CA ALA A 38 -2.87 2.50 -0.49
C ALA A 38 -1.94 3.26 0.46
N THR A 39 -2.38 4.41 0.96
CA THR A 39 -1.67 5.20 1.97
C THR A 39 -1.43 4.40 3.25
N ALA A 40 -2.45 3.68 3.73
CA ALA A 40 -2.34 2.80 4.88
C ALA A 40 -1.36 1.64 4.62
N ALA A 41 -1.47 0.98 3.47
CA ALA A 41 -0.60 -0.13 3.10
C ALA A 41 0.87 0.31 2.97
N MET A 42 1.14 1.49 2.40
CA MET A 42 2.47 2.08 2.33
C MET A 42 3.05 2.42 3.72
N ALA A 43 2.24 3.01 4.60
CA ALA A 43 2.66 3.32 5.96
C ALA A 43 2.98 2.05 6.76
N LEU A 44 2.19 0.98 6.58
CA LEU A 44 2.43 -0.32 7.19
C LEU A 44 3.65 -1.02 6.61
N ALA A 45 3.86 -0.95 5.29
CA ALA A 45 5.08 -1.48 4.64
C ALA A 45 6.34 -0.82 5.21
N LYS A 46 6.32 0.52 5.31
CA LYS A 46 7.41 1.28 5.92
C LYS A 46 7.63 0.85 7.37
N ARG A 47 6.56 0.76 8.18
CA ARG A 47 6.65 0.34 9.58
C ARG A 47 7.22 -1.06 9.72
N LEU A 48 6.76 -2.03 8.94
CA LEU A 48 7.23 -3.41 8.94
C LEU A 48 8.74 -3.51 8.69
N LEU A 49 9.23 -2.84 7.65
CA LEU A 49 10.63 -2.89 7.26
C LEU A 49 11.54 -2.14 8.25
N CYS A 50 11.09 -0.99 8.75
CA CYS A 50 11.85 -0.25 9.76
C CYS A 50 11.95 -1.02 11.08
N GLU A 51 10.86 -1.59 11.58
CA GLU A 51 10.85 -2.36 12.84
C GLU A 51 11.63 -3.67 12.72
N ALA A 52 11.66 -4.28 11.53
CA ALA A 52 12.45 -5.48 11.29
C ALA A 52 13.96 -5.21 11.21
N ALA A 53 14.37 -4.02 10.76
CA ALA A 53 15.76 -3.61 10.63
C ALA A 53 16.28 -2.92 11.91
N ASP A 54 15.42 -2.26 12.67
CA ASP A 54 15.75 -1.54 13.89
C ASP A 54 14.91 -2.05 15.08
N PRO A 55 15.43 -3.01 15.87
CA PRO A 55 14.73 -3.53 17.04
C PRO A 55 14.52 -2.50 18.17
N ALA A 56 15.25 -1.38 18.15
CA ALA A 56 15.13 -0.30 19.12
C ALA A 56 14.01 0.69 18.78
N LEU A 57 13.42 0.57 17.57
CA LEU A 57 12.31 1.42 17.16
C LEU A 57 11.12 1.25 18.11
N PRO A 58 10.56 2.36 18.68
CA PRO A 58 9.39 2.28 19.55
C PRO A 58 8.26 1.50 18.90
N ARG A 59 7.66 0.56 19.62
CA ARG A 59 6.64 -0.36 19.07
C ARG A 59 5.22 0.18 19.21
N ASP A 60 5.03 1.36 19.78
CA ASP A 60 3.75 2.04 19.89
C ASP A 60 3.43 2.83 18.61
N GLY A 61 2.29 2.55 18.04
CA GLY A 61 1.79 3.26 16.86
C GLY A 61 2.40 2.85 15.52
N LEU A 62 1.99 3.58 14.50
CA LEU A 62 2.37 3.38 13.10
C LEU A 62 3.56 4.26 12.69
N GLU A 63 3.81 5.30 13.45
CA GLU A 63 4.80 6.31 13.08
C GLU A 63 6.23 5.78 13.12
N VAL A 64 6.99 6.19 12.11
CA VAL A 64 8.43 5.98 12.02
C VAL A 64 9.09 7.35 12.09
N PRO A 65 10.15 7.55 12.91
CA PRO A 65 10.82 8.83 13.03
C PRO A 65 11.21 9.42 11.68
N ALA A 66 10.99 10.72 11.53
CA ALA A 66 11.41 11.45 10.33
C ALA A 66 12.94 11.29 10.18
N GLY A 67 13.38 10.89 9.00
CA GLY A 67 14.80 10.67 8.74
C GLY A 67 15.31 9.26 8.99
N HIS A 68 14.48 8.32 9.47
CA HIS A 68 14.88 6.91 9.59
C HIS A 68 15.43 6.37 8.26
N PRO A 69 16.65 5.80 8.20
CA PRO A 69 17.29 5.44 6.92
C PRO A 69 16.45 4.49 6.06
N ILE A 70 15.95 3.41 6.66
CA ILE A 70 15.07 2.45 5.97
C ILE A 70 13.76 3.12 5.53
N GLY A 71 13.18 4.00 6.37
CA GLY A 71 11.97 4.73 6.06
C GLY A 71 12.12 5.59 4.79
N LYS A 72 13.27 6.26 4.64
CA LYS A 72 13.59 7.04 3.44
C LYS A 72 13.69 6.19 2.18
N LEU A 73 14.33 5.01 2.27
CA LEU A 73 14.44 4.09 1.14
C LEU A 73 13.07 3.57 0.71
N VAL A 74 12.18 3.26 1.66
CA VAL A 74 10.81 2.81 1.34
C VAL A 74 10.01 3.94 0.70
N GLU A 75 10.08 5.16 1.23
CA GLU A 75 9.42 6.35 0.66
C GLU A 75 9.91 6.68 -0.75
N ALA A 76 11.20 6.50 -1.01
CA ALA A 76 11.80 6.68 -2.33
C ALA A 76 11.57 5.48 -3.28
N HIS A 77 10.91 4.41 -2.83
CA HIS A 77 10.74 3.14 -3.56
C HIS A 77 12.07 2.48 -4.01
N THR A 78 13.16 2.72 -3.28
CA THR A 78 14.50 2.19 -3.56
C THR A 78 14.97 1.12 -2.58
N HIS A 79 14.13 0.74 -1.60
CA HIS A 79 14.45 -0.33 -0.66
C HIS A 79 14.41 -1.69 -1.36
N PRO A 80 15.48 -2.51 -1.33
CA PRO A 80 15.56 -3.76 -2.09
C PRO A 80 14.54 -4.82 -1.66
N ASP A 81 14.09 -4.76 -0.40
CA ASP A 81 13.10 -5.69 0.16
C ASP A 81 11.68 -5.10 0.18
N PHE A 82 11.46 -3.94 -0.46
CA PHE A 82 10.15 -3.35 -0.70
C PHE A 82 9.83 -3.41 -2.18
N ILE A 83 8.84 -4.20 -2.54
CA ILE A 83 8.39 -4.34 -3.92
C ILE A 83 6.98 -3.78 -4.03
N LEU A 84 6.78 -2.84 -4.96
CA LEU A 84 5.49 -2.30 -5.32
C LEU A 84 5.09 -2.78 -6.71
N LEU A 85 3.99 -3.51 -6.77
CA LEU A 85 3.31 -3.88 -8.01
C LEU A 85 2.13 -2.94 -8.23
N GLU A 86 2.16 -2.17 -9.30
CA GLU A 86 1.09 -1.27 -9.72
C GLU A 86 1.06 -1.19 -11.24
N ARG A 87 0.07 -0.52 -11.80
CA ARG A 87 0.03 -0.18 -13.22
C ARG A 87 1.17 0.76 -13.57
N LEU A 88 2.12 0.28 -14.36
CA LEU A 88 3.26 1.08 -14.80
C LEU A 88 2.83 2.15 -15.82
N PRO A 89 3.58 3.25 -15.94
CA PRO A 89 3.42 4.19 -17.04
C PRO A 89 3.52 3.48 -18.40
N LYS A 90 2.72 3.90 -19.36
CA LYS A 90 2.76 3.33 -20.72
C LYS A 90 4.11 3.61 -21.40
N ASP A 91 4.64 4.80 -21.23
CA ASP A 91 5.95 5.17 -21.77
C ASP A 91 7.00 5.18 -20.65
N LEU A 92 7.59 4.02 -20.40
CA LEU A 92 8.69 3.87 -19.44
C LEU A 92 9.96 4.58 -19.88
N LYS A 93 10.13 4.89 -21.17
CA LYS A 93 11.32 5.59 -21.68
C LYS A 93 11.27 7.06 -21.30
N ALA A 94 10.09 7.67 -21.33
CA ALA A 94 9.90 9.08 -20.98
C ALA A 94 10.23 9.39 -19.51
N ILE A 95 10.20 8.38 -18.63
CA ILE A 95 10.42 8.54 -17.18
C ILE A 95 11.63 7.76 -16.66
N ARG A 96 12.46 7.23 -17.58
CA ARG A 96 13.58 6.35 -17.23
C ARG A 96 14.54 6.96 -16.20
N ASP A 97 14.77 8.26 -16.30
CA ASP A 97 15.72 9.01 -15.48
C ASP A 97 15.00 9.89 -14.42
N VAL A 98 13.68 9.69 -14.24
CA VAL A 98 12.86 10.43 -13.27
C VAL A 98 12.59 9.51 -12.07
N GLU A 99 12.91 9.98 -10.86
CA GLU A 99 12.56 9.24 -9.66
C GLU A 99 11.04 9.10 -9.55
N ARG A 100 10.58 7.94 -9.07
CA ARG A 100 9.15 7.63 -9.01
C ARG A 100 8.31 8.69 -8.27
N ARG A 101 8.84 9.30 -7.21
CA ARG A 101 8.17 10.37 -6.45
C ARG A 101 7.92 11.62 -7.29
N ASP A 102 8.71 11.82 -8.35
CA ASP A 102 8.67 12.98 -9.23
C ASP A 102 7.93 12.68 -10.55
N TRP A 103 7.27 11.52 -10.65
CA TRP A 103 6.46 11.19 -11.81
C TRP A 103 5.27 12.14 -11.93
N PRO A 104 4.97 12.63 -13.15
CA PRO A 104 3.79 13.46 -13.39
C PRO A 104 2.52 12.78 -12.89
N THR A 105 1.64 13.54 -12.26
CA THR A 105 0.38 13.00 -11.71
C THR A 105 -0.60 12.59 -12.80
N ASP A 106 -0.49 13.19 -13.98
CA ASP A 106 -1.29 12.94 -15.17
C ASP A 106 -0.67 11.90 -16.13
N ILE A 107 0.40 11.20 -15.69
CA ILE A 107 1.07 10.20 -16.52
C ILE A 107 0.11 9.07 -16.89
N GLU A 108 0.01 8.78 -18.17
CA GLU A 108 -0.83 7.71 -18.67
C GLU A 108 -0.27 6.34 -18.26
N ARG A 109 -1.07 5.57 -17.50
CA ARG A 109 -0.68 4.26 -16.99
C ARG A 109 -1.18 3.12 -17.88
N ALA A 110 -0.45 2.02 -17.87
CA ALA A 110 -0.91 0.77 -18.47
C ALA A 110 -2.26 0.35 -17.87
N ARG A 111 -3.05 -0.39 -18.64
CA ARG A 111 -4.38 -0.82 -18.21
C ARG A 111 -4.32 -1.78 -17.03
N ASN A 112 -3.32 -2.66 -17.01
CA ASN A 112 -3.23 -3.75 -16.04
C ASN A 112 -1.82 -3.86 -15.45
N ILE A 113 -1.74 -4.54 -14.30
CA ILE A 113 -0.52 -5.14 -13.76
C ILE A 113 -0.30 -6.46 -14.49
N THR A 114 0.84 -6.60 -15.15
CA THR A 114 1.11 -7.72 -16.08
C THR A 114 1.66 -8.95 -15.37
N ILE A 115 1.55 -10.10 -16.01
CA ILE A 115 2.13 -11.36 -15.54
C ILE A 115 3.67 -11.27 -15.40
N ASP A 116 4.33 -10.49 -16.26
CA ASP A 116 5.80 -10.36 -16.22
C ASP A 116 6.28 -9.61 -14.98
N GLN A 117 5.52 -8.60 -14.52
CA GLN A 117 5.79 -7.94 -13.24
C GLN A 117 5.72 -8.93 -12.07
N VAL A 118 4.73 -9.83 -12.06
CA VAL A 118 4.58 -10.84 -11.01
C VAL A 118 5.66 -11.92 -11.12
N ARG A 119 6.01 -12.36 -12.33
CA ARG A 119 7.08 -13.34 -12.55
C ARG A 119 8.45 -12.82 -12.11
N ALA A 120 8.70 -11.53 -12.25
CA ALA A 120 9.92 -10.89 -11.77
C ALA A 120 10.14 -11.05 -10.25
N LEU A 121 9.06 -11.24 -9.46
CA LEU A 121 9.18 -11.57 -8.04
C LEU A 121 9.98 -12.86 -7.80
N GLY A 122 9.93 -13.82 -8.71
CA GLY A 122 10.64 -15.11 -8.57
C GLY A 122 12.15 -14.94 -8.40
N SER A 123 12.77 -14.04 -9.15
CA SER A 123 14.19 -13.72 -9.02
C SER A 123 14.51 -13.01 -7.70
N ILE A 124 13.61 -12.14 -7.24
CA ILE A 124 13.77 -11.42 -5.97
C ILE A 124 13.61 -12.39 -4.79
N PHE A 125 12.70 -13.35 -4.90
CA PHE A 125 12.46 -14.34 -3.84
C PHE A 125 13.58 -15.37 -3.71
N ALA A 126 14.37 -15.57 -4.76
CA ALA A 126 15.57 -16.41 -4.71
C ALA A 126 16.72 -15.79 -3.89
N LEU A 127 16.66 -14.48 -3.63
CA LEU A 127 17.64 -13.77 -2.83
C LEU A 127 17.18 -13.66 -1.37
N THR A 128 18.14 -13.69 -0.44
CA THR A 128 17.86 -13.35 0.97
C THR A 128 17.58 -11.86 1.09
N PRO A 129 16.66 -11.44 1.97
CA PRO A 129 16.44 -10.02 2.25
C PRO A 129 17.71 -9.33 2.74
N THR A 130 17.90 -8.06 2.37
CA THR A 130 19.16 -7.32 2.50
C THR A 130 19.36 -6.72 3.89
N TYR A 131 18.34 -6.00 4.41
CA TYR A 131 18.48 -5.24 5.66
C TYR A 131 17.92 -5.97 6.88
N SER A 132 17.06 -6.95 6.67
CA SER A 132 16.41 -7.69 7.75
C SER A 132 15.99 -9.08 7.25
N ARG A 133 15.22 -9.81 8.06
CA ARG A 133 14.59 -11.07 7.59
C ARG A 133 13.21 -10.87 6.98
N SER A 134 12.84 -9.62 6.71
CA SER A 134 11.51 -9.26 6.25
C SER A 134 11.53 -8.64 4.86
N ARG A 135 10.57 -9.01 4.05
CA ARG A 135 10.29 -8.44 2.73
C ARG A 135 8.81 -8.08 2.65
N VAL A 136 8.51 -6.98 1.99
CA VAL A 136 7.11 -6.54 1.77
C VAL A 136 6.83 -6.41 0.29
N VAL A 137 5.77 -7.06 -0.16
CA VAL A 137 5.21 -6.91 -1.50
C VAL A 137 3.86 -6.18 -1.36
N LEU A 138 3.79 -4.96 -1.86
CA LEU A 138 2.57 -4.17 -1.93
C LEU A 138 2.01 -4.24 -3.35
N VAL A 139 0.72 -4.56 -3.48
CA VAL A 139 -0.01 -4.56 -4.76
C VAL A 139 -1.09 -3.50 -4.72
N ASP A 140 -0.99 -2.50 -5.62
CA ASP A 140 -1.94 -1.38 -5.70
C ASP A 140 -2.42 -1.13 -7.15
N ALA A 141 -3.60 -1.61 -7.54
CA ALA A 141 -4.50 -2.48 -6.81
C ALA A 141 -4.51 -3.89 -7.44
N ILE A 142 -4.83 -4.91 -6.61
CA ILE A 142 -4.91 -6.30 -7.12
C ILE A 142 -6.06 -6.47 -8.13
N ASP A 143 -7.07 -5.61 -8.09
CA ASP A 143 -8.16 -5.56 -9.07
C ASP A 143 -7.67 -5.24 -10.48
N ASP A 144 -6.53 -4.58 -10.60
CA ASP A 144 -5.89 -4.19 -11.86
C ASP A 144 -5.00 -5.30 -12.44
N MET A 145 -4.87 -6.44 -11.77
CA MET A 145 -4.11 -7.56 -12.30
C MET A 145 -4.85 -8.25 -13.43
N GLU A 146 -4.16 -8.51 -14.53
CA GLU A 146 -4.65 -9.46 -15.52
C GLU A 146 -4.78 -10.86 -14.91
N ARG A 147 -5.67 -11.69 -15.46
CA ARG A 147 -5.95 -13.03 -14.92
C ARG A 147 -4.69 -13.90 -14.78
N GLY A 148 -3.76 -13.79 -15.71
CA GLY A 148 -2.49 -14.50 -15.68
C GLY A 148 -1.60 -14.05 -14.52
N ALA A 149 -1.54 -12.74 -14.25
CA ALA A 149 -0.80 -12.15 -13.14
C ALA A 149 -1.38 -12.59 -11.78
N ALA A 150 -2.71 -12.53 -11.64
CA ALA A 150 -3.39 -12.98 -10.43
C ALA A 150 -3.14 -14.46 -10.13
N ASN A 151 -3.17 -15.32 -11.15
CA ASN A 151 -2.85 -16.75 -11.01
C ASN A 151 -1.36 -16.99 -10.66
N ALA A 152 -0.45 -16.20 -11.21
CA ALA A 152 0.98 -16.29 -10.87
C ALA A 152 1.25 -15.89 -9.41
N LEU A 153 0.54 -14.86 -8.90
CA LEU A 153 0.66 -14.41 -7.51
C LEU A 153 0.16 -15.47 -6.52
N LEU A 154 -0.86 -16.26 -6.90
CA LEU A 154 -1.41 -17.32 -6.05
C LEU A 154 -0.35 -18.29 -5.53
N LYS A 155 0.64 -18.67 -6.35
CA LYS A 155 1.72 -19.56 -5.93
C LYS A 155 2.48 -18.99 -4.73
N SER A 156 2.80 -17.68 -4.76
CA SER A 156 3.51 -17.01 -3.68
C SER A 156 2.63 -16.78 -2.43
N LEU A 157 1.31 -16.75 -2.60
CA LEU A 157 0.37 -16.68 -1.48
C LEU A 157 0.11 -18.06 -0.85
N GLU A 158 0.25 -19.14 -1.61
CA GLU A 158 0.13 -20.52 -1.14
C GLU A 158 1.39 -20.98 -0.39
N GLU A 159 2.53 -20.70 -0.97
CA GLU A 159 3.86 -21.02 -0.45
C GLU A 159 4.67 -19.74 -0.30
N PRO A 160 4.36 -18.90 0.72
CA PRO A 160 5.01 -17.62 0.87
C PRO A 160 6.50 -17.77 1.17
N PRO A 161 7.37 -17.05 0.45
CA PRO A 161 8.79 -17.02 0.78
C PRO A 161 9.00 -16.54 2.22
N GLN A 162 9.95 -17.13 2.91
CA GLN A 162 10.19 -16.85 4.32
C GLN A 162 10.36 -15.35 4.57
N GLY A 163 9.66 -14.83 5.57
CA GLY A 163 9.71 -13.41 5.94
C GLY A 163 8.99 -12.46 4.98
N THR A 164 8.31 -12.96 3.94
CA THR A 164 7.59 -12.12 2.98
C THR A 164 6.16 -11.85 3.45
N ILE A 165 5.79 -10.58 3.48
CA ILE A 165 4.44 -10.08 3.77
C ILE A 165 3.85 -9.46 2.51
N PHE A 166 2.65 -9.91 2.14
CA PHE A 166 1.88 -9.37 1.03
C PHE A 166 0.80 -8.42 1.55
N LEU A 167 0.82 -7.18 1.05
CA LEU A 167 -0.20 -6.16 1.30
C LEU A 167 -0.94 -5.90 -0.01
N LEU A 168 -2.19 -6.34 -0.11
CA LEU A 168 -2.97 -6.30 -1.33
C LEU A 168 -4.10 -5.28 -1.18
N VAL A 169 -4.13 -4.26 -2.01
CA VAL A 169 -5.21 -3.26 -2.04
C VAL A 169 -6.28 -3.70 -3.03
N SER A 170 -7.55 -3.68 -2.62
CA SER A 170 -8.69 -3.99 -3.50
C SER A 170 -9.81 -2.96 -3.34
N HIS A 171 -10.38 -2.55 -4.48
CA HIS A 171 -11.54 -1.67 -4.57
C HIS A 171 -12.84 -2.47 -4.76
N ALA A 172 -12.74 -3.67 -5.32
CA ALA A 172 -13.86 -4.54 -5.65
C ALA A 172 -13.61 -6.00 -5.21
N PRO A 173 -13.54 -6.29 -3.89
CA PRO A 173 -13.15 -7.61 -3.38
C PRO A 173 -14.05 -8.75 -3.84
N GLY A 174 -15.29 -8.46 -4.25
CA GLY A 174 -16.21 -9.45 -4.84
C GLY A 174 -15.76 -9.96 -6.21
N ARG A 175 -14.91 -9.22 -6.92
CA ARG A 175 -14.39 -9.58 -8.26
C ARG A 175 -13.09 -10.39 -8.18
N LEU A 176 -12.45 -10.43 -7.01
CA LEU A 176 -11.22 -11.19 -6.80
C LEU A 176 -11.46 -12.69 -6.81
N LEU A 177 -10.47 -13.44 -7.25
CA LEU A 177 -10.48 -14.90 -7.17
C LEU A 177 -10.73 -15.34 -5.71
N PRO A 178 -11.68 -16.26 -5.47
CA PRO A 178 -11.94 -16.79 -4.12
C PRO A 178 -10.68 -17.37 -3.47
N THR A 179 -9.77 -17.90 -4.28
CA THR A 179 -8.48 -18.47 -3.87
C THR A 179 -7.53 -17.42 -3.29
N ILE A 180 -7.53 -16.19 -3.80
CA ILE A 180 -6.77 -15.07 -3.20
C ILE A 180 -7.39 -14.67 -1.87
N ARG A 181 -8.73 -14.49 -1.84
CA ARG A 181 -9.44 -14.05 -0.65
C ARG A 181 -9.29 -15.01 0.52
N SER A 182 -9.28 -16.32 0.26
CA SER A 182 -9.16 -17.35 1.31
C SER A 182 -7.76 -17.42 1.94
N ARG A 183 -6.73 -16.84 1.26
CA ARG A 183 -5.34 -16.84 1.72
C ARG A 183 -4.89 -15.53 2.34
N CYS A 184 -5.81 -14.58 2.47
CA CYS A 184 -5.50 -13.25 3.03
C CYS A 184 -6.42 -12.91 4.19
N ARG A 185 -5.89 -12.23 5.20
CA ARG A 185 -6.70 -11.58 6.23
C ARG A 185 -7.20 -10.25 5.70
N SER A 186 -8.51 -10.05 5.75
CA SER A 186 -9.13 -8.81 5.25
C SER A 186 -9.13 -7.72 6.32
N LEU A 187 -8.70 -6.52 5.91
CA LEU A 187 -8.84 -5.27 6.63
C LEU A 187 -9.85 -4.39 5.89
N ARG A 188 -10.94 -4.02 6.55
CA ARG A 188 -12.03 -3.27 5.94
C ARG A 188 -11.90 -1.78 6.20
N PHE A 189 -11.81 -1.01 5.13
CA PHE A 189 -11.78 0.45 5.12
C PHE A 189 -13.14 0.96 4.68
N GLY A 190 -13.84 1.66 5.57
CA GLY A 190 -15.11 2.30 5.24
C GLY A 190 -14.92 3.70 4.64
N ALA A 191 -16.02 4.33 4.24
CA ALA A 191 -16.04 5.75 3.97
C ALA A 191 -15.65 6.54 5.22
N LEU A 192 -14.93 7.64 5.05
CA LEU A 192 -14.54 8.54 6.15
C LEU A 192 -15.76 9.40 6.59
N GLY A 193 -15.86 9.65 7.87
CA GLY A 193 -16.77 10.66 8.39
C GLY A 193 -16.34 12.08 8.01
N GLU A 194 -17.25 13.05 8.16
CA GLU A 194 -17.02 14.43 7.70
C GLU A 194 -15.76 15.06 8.30
N ASP A 195 -15.52 14.92 9.59
CA ASP A 195 -14.34 15.49 10.26
C ASP A 195 -13.02 14.89 9.72
N ALA A 196 -13.02 13.57 9.48
CA ALA A 196 -11.88 12.88 8.91
C ALA A 196 -11.65 13.29 7.44
N MET A 197 -12.72 13.50 6.66
CA MET A 197 -12.67 14.04 5.31
C MET A 197 -12.06 15.44 5.29
N ARG A 198 -12.55 16.35 6.13
CA ARG A 198 -12.01 17.71 6.27
C ARG A 198 -10.52 17.67 6.59
N THR A 199 -10.14 16.89 7.59
CA THR A 199 -8.74 16.74 8.00
C THR A 199 -7.88 16.20 6.87
N ALA A 200 -8.33 15.19 6.14
CA ALA A 200 -7.58 14.59 5.03
C ALA A 200 -7.40 15.58 3.87
N LEU A 201 -8.45 16.30 3.48
CA LEU A 201 -8.42 17.29 2.40
C LEU A 201 -7.56 18.50 2.76
N GLN A 202 -7.66 19.05 3.97
CA GLN A 202 -6.83 20.18 4.44
C GLN A 202 -5.34 19.82 4.47
N ARG A 203 -4.98 18.57 4.77
CA ARG A 203 -3.58 18.12 4.70
C ARG A 203 -3.04 18.04 3.29
N THR A 204 -3.91 17.70 2.33
CA THR A 204 -3.54 17.59 0.91
C THR A 204 -3.55 18.95 0.22
N LEU A 205 -4.48 19.81 0.61
CA LEU A 205 -4.69 21.16 0.10
C LEU A 205 -4.65 22.17 1.27
N PRO A 206 -3.45 22.54 1.77
CA PRO A 206 -3.32 23.38 2.97
C PRO A 206 -3.98 24.76 2.84
N ASP A 207 -4.02 25.30 1.64
CA ASP A 207 -4.50 26.65 1.35
C ASP A 207 -5.97 26.69 0.87
N ILE A 208 -6.72 25.56 0.99
CA ILE A 208 -8.10 25.47 0.54
C ILE A 208 -9.02 26.34 1.41
N GLY A 209 -9.92 27.10 0.77
CA GLY A 209 -10.93 27.88 1.45
C GLY A 209 -12.08 27.06 2.04
N ASP A 210 -12.71 27.54 3.12
CA ASP A 210 -13.76 26.80 3.85
C ASP A 210 -14.93 26.38 2.96
N ALA A 211 -15.37 27.24 2.04
CA ALA A 211 -16.47 26.96 1.13
C ALA A 211 -16.13 25.85 0.12
N GLU A 212 -14.92 25.89 -0.43
CA GLU A 212 -14.42 24.88 -1.35
C GLU A 212 -14.19 23.54 -0.63
N LEU A 213 -13.62 23.57 0.57
CA LEU A 213 -13.46 22.41 1.42
C LEU A 213 -14.81 21.72 1.70
N ALA A 214 -15.83 22.50 2.05
CA ALA A 214 -17.18 21.97 2.29
C ALA A 214 -17.76 21.30 1.02
N ALA A 215 -17.55 21.91 -0.13
CA ALA A 215 -17.97 21.34 -1.42
C ALA A 215 -17.26 20.02 -1.73
N LEU A 216 -15.94 19.96 -1.53
CA LEU A 216 -15.16 18.72 -1.74
C LEU A 216 -15.55 17.62 -0.76
N VAL A 217 -15.81 17.96 0.51
CA VAL A 217 -16.30 16.99 1.50
C VAL A 217 -17.61 16.37 1.06
N ALA A 218 -18.56 17.21 0.60
CA ALA A 218 -19.85 16.72 0.11
C ALA A 218 -19.71 15.86 -1.15
N ALA A 219 -18.89 16.29 -2.12
CA ALA A 219 -18.69 15.58 -3.38
C ALA A 219 -17.95 14.24 -3.21
N GLY A 220 -17.04 14.15 -2.24
CA GLY A 220 -16.21 12.97 -2.02
C GLY A 220 -16.93 11.77 -1.39
N GLU A 221 -18.11 11.97 -0.77
CA GLU A 221 -18.91 10.90 -0.14
C GLU A 221 -18.08 9.98 0.79
N GLY A 222 -17.20 10.56 1.59
CA GLY A 222 -16.30 9.83 2.50
C GLY A 222 -15.03 9.26 1.83
N SER A 223 -14.75 9.66 0.60
CA SER A 223 -13.52 9.32 -0.12
C SER A 223 -12.73 10.57 -0.50
N PRO A 224 -11.63 10.90 0.21
CA PRO A 224 -10.78 12.04 -0.17
C PRO A 224 -10.24 11.95 -1.58
N GLY A 225 -9.87 10.75 -2.03
CA GLY A 225 -9.35 10.54 -3.39
C GLY A 225 -10.39 10.69 -4.51
N ARG A 226 -11.69 10.68 -4.19
CA ARG A 226 -12.76 11.04 -5.15
C ARG A 226 -13.03 12.54 -5.17
N ALA A 227 -12.74 13.21 -4.07
CA ALA A 227 -12.95 14.65 -3.94
C ALA A 227 -11.87 15.46 -4.66
N LEU A 228 -10.67 14.90 -4.79
CA LEU A 228 -9.49 15.48 -5.49
C LEU A 228 -9.50 15.13 -6.97
#